data_5a18759a41ede2815ecb386fd74931c5
#
_entry.id   5a18759a41ede2815ecb386fd74931c5
#
_cell.length_a   1.000
_cell.length_b   1.000
_cell.length_c   1.000
_cell.angle_alpha   90.00
_cell.angle_beta   90.00
_cell.angle_gamma   90.00
#
_symmetry.space_group_name_H-M   'P 1'
#
loop_
_entity.id
_entity.type
_entity.pdbx_description
1 polymer ?
#
loop_
_entity_poly.entity_id
_entity_poly.type
_entity_poly.pdbx_seq_one_letter_code
_entity_poly.pdbx_strand_id
1 'polypeptide(L)'
;MNKNLLLNKQCFWDLETSGAGKKEHPKAFESTPKWEQIMQIAAIVVDENLKPTNQNMNEFCRPRSTIIAQPGALITTKQGIRKSLNANHSCYELISLINNKFEEWKRENDNLTFIGHNIVNFDSPVLEYNLFNNLYFPYIDRKSRGDTLNLSRAMYALNPSNIKTPLTAKGNPSFRLEKLAELNNLPVEFAH
;
A
#
# COMPACT_ATOMS: atom_id res chain seq x y z
N MET A 1 -2.37 -9.29 27.03
CA MET A 1 -2.10 -9.16 25.59
C MET A 1 -2.59 -10.42 24.90
N ASN A 2 -3.62 -10.33 24.08
CA ASN A 2 -4.22 -11.51 23.44
C ASN A 2 -3.22 -12.11 22.44
N LYS A 3 -2.69 -13.29 22.74
CA LYS A 3 -1.76 -14.04 21.85
C LYS A 3 -2.36 -14.39 20.47
N ASN A 4 -3.66 -14.19 20.28
CA ASN A 4 -4.38 -14.56 19.07
C ASN A 4 -4.26 -13.56 17.90
N LEU A 5 -3.70 -12.37 18.10
CA LEU A 5 -3.54 -11.37 17.04
C LEU A 5 -2.37 -11.67 16.08
N LEU A 6 -1.44 -12.54 16.47
CA LEU A 6 -0.29 -12.95 15.66
C LEU A 6 -0.50 -14.29 14.94
N LEU A 7 -1.67 -14.92 15.10
CA LEU A 7 -1.95 -16.24 14.53
C LEU A 7 -2.79 -16.19 13.24
N ASN A 8 -3.13 -15.00 12.75
CA ASN A 8 -3.92 -14.86 11.53
C ASN A 8 -2.99 -14.60 10.35
N LYS A 9 -3.40 -15.08 9.19
CA LYS A 9 -2.74 -14.74 7.93
C LYS A 9 -2.81 -13.24 7.69
N GLN A 10 -1.78 -12.70 7.03
CA GLN A 10 -1.63 -11.28 6.78
C GLN A 10 -1.42 -11.04 5.30
N CYS A 11 -2.08 -10.04 4.74
CA CYS A 11 -1.86 -9.57 3.39
C CYS A 11 -1.02 -8.28 3.44
N PHE A 12 0.23 -8.37 3.07
CA PHE A 12 1.06 -7.18 2.86
C PHE A 12 0.78 -6.62 1.48
N TRP A 13 0.58 -5.30 1.38
CA TRP A 13 0.28 -4.66 0.12
C TRP A 13 0.75 -3.21 0.06
N ASP A 14 0.97 -2.74 -1.15
CA ASP A 14 1.45 -1.40 -1.47
C ASP A 14 0.94 -0.96 -2.84
N LEU A 15 0.78 0.35 -3.06
CA LEU A 15 0.35 0.94 -4.32
C LEU A 15 1.40 1.89 -4.87
N GLU A 16 1.62 1.81 -6.17
CA GLU A 16 2.28 2.88 -6.91
C GLU A 16 1.23 3.70 -7.67
N THR A 17 1.36 5.01 -7.62
CA THR A 17 0.37 5.94 -8.16
C THR A 17 1.00 6.95 -9.10
N SER A 18 0.18 7.62 -9.91
CA SER A 18 0.63 8.70 -10.82
C SER A 18 1.09 9.96 -10.09
N GLY A 19 0.95 10.02 -8.77
CA GLY A 19 1.38 11.13 -7.91
C GLY A 19 1.04 10.91 -6.45
N ALA A 20 1.50 11.80 -5.59
CA ALA A 20 1.35 11.70 -4.13
C ALA A 20 -0.02 12.15 -3.58
N GLY A 21 -0.97 12.48 -4.46
CA GLY A 21 -2.24 13.09 -4.05
C GLY A 21 -2.08 14.54 -3.56
N LYS A 22 -3.18 15.27 -3.49
CA LYS A 22 -3.21 16.57 -2.78
C LYS A 22 -3.57 16.29 -1.32
N LYS A 23 -3.00 17.07 -0.40
CA LYS A 23 -3.24 16.96 1.06
C LYS A 23 -4.69 17.16 1.50
N GLU A 24 -5.55 17.61 0.62
CA GLU A 24 -6.97 17.79 0.90
C GLU A 24 -7.72 16.54 0.48
N HIS A 25 -8.35 15.88 1.43
CA HIS A 25 -9.30 14.81 1.15
C HIS A 25 -10.41 15.37 0.25
N PRO A 26 -10.65 14.80 -0.93
CA PRO A 26 -11.78 15.23 -1.73
C PRO A 26 -13.04 14.97 -0.91
N LYS A 27 -13.91 15.95 -0.88
CA LYS A 27 -15.28 15.71 -0.40
C LYS A 27 -15.89 14.66 -1.32
N ALA A 28 -16.56 13.68 -0.77
CA ALA A 28 -17.02 12.46 -1.45
C ALA A 28 -17.84 12.65 -2.73
N PHE A 29 -18.14 13.89 -3.13
CA PHE A 29 -18.98 14.25 -4.26
C PHE A 29 -18.39 15.33 -5.17
N GLU A 30 -17.09 15.64 -5.07
CA GLU A 30 -16.49 16.57 -6.02
C GLU A 30 -16.25 15.87 -7.36
N SER A 31 -16.80 16.44 -8.43
CA SER A 31 -16.80 15.89 -9.79
C SER A 31 -15.45 15.85 -10.50
N THR A 32 -14.39 16.36 -9.88
CA THR A 32 -13.02 16.31 -10.42
C THR A 32 -12.19 15.30 -9.63
N PRO A 33 -11.60 14.28 -10.27
CA PRO A 33 -10.75 13.32 -9.60
C PRO A 33 -9.50 14.03 -9.08
N LYS A 34 -9.46 14.31 -7.78
CA LYS A 34 -8.27 14.85 -7.10
C LYS A 34 -7.30 13.76 -6.67
N TRP A 35 -7.70 12.50 -6.83
CA TRP A 35 -6.88 11.34 -6.48
C TRP A 35 -6.14 10.80 -7.69
N GLU A 36 -4.93 10.42 -7.40
CA GLU A 36 -4.03 9.85 -8.38
C GLU A 36 -4.54 8.49 -8.89
N GLN A 37 -4.20 8.19 -10.12
CA GLN A 37 -4.48 6.87 -10.67
C GLN A 37 -3.54 5.84 -10.03
N ILE A 38 -4.07 4.68 -9.67
CA ILE A 38 -3.26 3.52 -9.34
C ILE A 38 -2.53 3.04 -10.61
N MET A 39 -1.22 2.94 -10.53
CA MET A 39 -0.35 2.50 -11.62
C MET A 39 0.11 1.05 -11.43
N GLN A 40 0.28 0.64 -10.18
CA GLN A 40 0.68 -0.70 -9.80
C GLN A 40 0.07 -1.05 -8.44
N ILE A 41 -0.20 -2.32 -8.25
CA ILE A 41 -0.40 -2.93 -6.94
C ILE A 41 0.58 -4.09 -6.77
N ALA A 42 1.21 -4.16 -5.62
CA ALA A 42 1.89 -5.35 -5.14
C ALA A 42 1.20 -5.82 -3.86
N ALA A 43 0.89 -7.11 -3.78
CA ALA A 43 0.30 -7.71 -2.59
C ALA A 43 0.71 -9.17 -2.46
N ILE A 44 0.88 -9.61 -1.21
CA ILE A 44 1.24 -10.99 -0.87
C ILE A 44 0.60 -11.40 0.45
N VAL A 45 -0.02 -12.57 0.47
CA VAL A 45 -0.51 -13.17 1.71
C VAL A 45 0.59 -14.03 2.31
N VAL A 46 0.83 -13.84 3.60
CA VAL A 46 1.73 -14.68 4.40
C VAL A 46 0.93 -15.49 5.41
N ASP A 47 1.47 -16.66 5.77
CA ASP A 47 0.90 -17.52 6.81
C ASP A 47 1.20 -16.98 8.23
N GLU A 48 0.76 -17.72 9.24
CA GLU A 48 0.95 -17.39 10.66
C GLU A 48 2.43 -17.35 11.09
N ASN A 49 3.31 -17.92 10.27
CA ASN A 49 4.78 -17.92 10.48
C ASN A 49 5.47 -16.84 9.63
N LEU A 50 4.72 -15.93 9.03
CA LEU A 50 5.19 -14.89 8.12
C LEU A 50 5.85 -15.45 6.84
N LYS A 51 5.52 -16.67 6.43
CA LYS A 51 6.01 -17.25 5.17
C LYS A 51 5.08 -16.90 4.03
N PRO A 52 5.63 -16.49 2.88
CA PRO A 52 4.84 -16.25 1.69
C PRO A 52 4.00 -17.45 1.28
N THR A 53 2.75 -17.21 0.92
CA THR A 53 1.86 -18.19 0.30
C THR A 53 1.86 -18.03 -1.23
N ASN A 54 1.07 -18.85 -1.93
CA ASN A 54 0.84 -18.68 -3.37
C ASN A 54 -0.16 -17.55 -3.71
N GLN A 55 -0.80 -16.94 -2.70
CA GLN A 55 -1.72 -15.82 -2.86
C GLN A 55 -0.93 -14.51 -2.97
N ASN A 56 -0.62 -14.13 -4.18
CA ASN A 56 0.10 -12.89 -4.47
C ASN A 56 -0.38 -12.23 -5.75
N MET A 57 -0.11 -10.94 -5.91
CA MET A 57 -0.26 -10.20 -7.15
C MET A 57 0.81 -9.11 -7.25
N ASN A 58 1.23 -8.82 -8.48
CA ASN A 58 2.09 -7.69 -8.81
C ASN A 58 1.69 -7.23 -10.22
N GLU A 59 0.70 -6.34 -10.26
CA GLU A 59 0.00 -5.99 -11.48
C GLU A 59 0.09 -4.50 -11.77
N PHE A 60 0.19 -4.20 -13.06
CA PHE A 60 0.30 -2.85 -13.58
C PHE A 60 -0.91 -2.52 -14.45
N CYS A 61 -1.27 -1.23 -14.50
CA CYS A 61 -2.24 -0.77 -15.48
C CYS A 61 -1.66 0.27 -16.43
N ARG A 62 -2.27 0.36 -17.60
CA ARG A 62 -1.98 1.43 -18.56
C ARG A 62 -2.50 2.76 -18.01
N PRO A 63 -1.67 3.82 -18.02
CA PRO A 63 -2.13 5.15 -17.64
C PRO A 63 -3.25 5.62 -18.57
N ARG A 64 -4.23 6.31 -18.03
CA ARG A 64 -5.24 7.00 -18.83
C ARG A 64 -4.56 8.14 -19.62
N SER A 65 -4.98 8.37 -20.84
CA SER A 65 -4.43 9.44 -21.70
C SER A 65 -4.57 10.86 -21.14
N THR A 66 -5.50 11.05 -20.19
CA THR A 66 -5.78 12.33 -19.52
C THR A 66 -4.95 12.55 -18.25
N ILE A 67 -4.15 11.57 -17.84
CA ILE A 67 -3.37 11.65 -16.60
C ILE A 67 -1.96 12.13 -16.92
N ILE A 68 -1.59 13.24 -16.28
CA ILE A 68 -0.23 13.75 -16.25
C ILE A 68 0.38 13.30 -14.94
N ALA A 69 1.28 12.30 -15.00
CA ALA A 69 1.99 11.85 -13.81
C ALA A 69 2.90 12.96 -13.26
N GLN A 70 2.92 13.09 -11.94
CA GLN A 70 3.78 14.06 -11.29
C GLN A 70 5.26 13.68 -11.46
N PRO A 71 6.18 14.63 -11.67
CA PRO A 71 7.60 14.33 -11.85
C PRO A 71 8.21 13.49 -10.74
N GLY A 72 7.78 13.71 -9.49
CA GLY A 72 8.21 12.92 -8.33
C GLY A 72 7.81 11.46 -8.44
N ALA A 73 6.56 11.18 -8.84
CA ALA A 73 6.09 9.82 -9.07
C ALA A 73 6.86 9.14 -10.20
N LEU A 74 7.16 9.89 -11.29
CA LEU A 74 7.97 9.39 -12.39
C LEU A 74 9.39 8.97 -11.96
N ILE A 75 9.98 9.71 -11.02
CA ILE A 75 11.31 9.41 -10.50
C ILE A 75 11.27 8.16 -9.59
N THR A 76 10.28 8.08 -8.72
CA THR A 76 10.15 6.99 -7.75
C THR A 76 9.81 5.66 -8.43
N THR A 77 8.99 5.70 -9.50
CA THR A 77 8.49 4.50 -10.20
C THR A 77 9.21 4.23 -11.53
N LYS A 78 10.51 4.57 -11.65
CA LYS A 78 11.27 4.48 -12.92
C LYS A 78 11.04 3.19 -13.71
N GLN A 79 11.00 2.05 -13.04
CA GLN A 79 10.69 0.76 -13.68
C GLN A 79 9.17 0.56 -13.85
N GLY A 80 8.36 1.11 -12.94
CA GLY A 80 6.91 0.98 -12.95
C GLY A 80 6.26 1.61 -14.17
N ILE A 81 6.74 2.78 -14.63
CA ILE A 81 6.16 3.48 -15.78
C ILE A 81 6.32 2.69 -17.09
N ARG A 82 7.49 2.13 -17.36
CA ARG A 82 7.68 1.29 -18.56
C ARG A 82 6.76 0.06 -18.52
N LYS A 83 6.63 -0.58 -17.37
CA LYS A 83 5.72 -1.71 -17.18
C LYS A 83 4.28 -1.27 -17.33
N SER A 84 3.90 -0.11 -16.76
CA SER A 84 2.56 0.43 -16.91
C SER A 84 2.20 0.76 -18.36
N LEU A 85 3.11 1.35 -19.14
CA LEU A 85 2.85 1.63 -20.57
C LEU A 85 2.58 0.37 -21.38
N ASN A 86 3.19 -0.75 -21.03
CA ASN A 86 3.05 -2.05 -21.67
C ASN A 86 2.09 -2.99 -20.91
N ALA A 87 1.38 -2.51 -19.90
CA ALA A 87 0.49 -3.33 -19.08
C ALA A 87 -0.72 -3.82 -19.90
N ASN A 88 -1.14 -5.04 -19.63
CA ASN A 88 -2.32 -5.64 -20.27
C ASN A 88 -3.62 -5.05 -19.73
N HIS A 89 -3.64 -4.59 -18.47
CA HIS A 89 -4.82 -4.07 -17.80
C HIS A 89 -5.04 -2.58 -18.07
N SER A 90 -6.28 -2.21 -18.37
CA SER A 90 -6.74 -0.84 -18.18
C SER A 90 -6.88 -0.55 -16.67
N CYS A 91 -7.04 0.72 -16.32
CA CYS A 91 -7.26 1.11 -14.93
C CYS A 91 -8.51 0.43 -14.32
N TYR A 92 -9.60 0.33 -15.11
CA TYR A 92 -10.82 -0.35 -14.68
C TYR A 92 -10.58 -1.85 -14.41
N GLU A 93 -9.91 -2.53 -15.33
CA GLU A 93 -9.60 -3.97 -15.19
C GLU A 93 -8.70 -4.21 -13.97
N LEU A 94 -7.70 -3.36 -13.72
CA LEU A 94 -6.86 -3.47 -12.53
C LEU A 94 -7.68 -3.31 -11.24
N ILE A 95 -8.56 -2.30 -11.17
CA ILE A 95 -9.41 -2.08 -10.00
C ILE A 95 -10.36 -3.25 -9.77
N SER A 96 -10.94 -3.80 -10.85
CA SER A 96 -11.77 -5.00 -10.79
C SER A 96 -10.97 -6.22 -10.28
N LEU A 97 -9.75 -6.40 -10.78
CA LEU A 97 -8.85 -7.48 -10.35
C LEU A 97 -8.52 -7.37 -8.86
N ILE A 98 -8.14 -6.17 -8.39
CA ILE A 98 -7.85 -5.92 -6.98
C ILE A 98 -9.05 -6.28 -6.10
N ASN A 99 -10.24 -5.76 -6.46
CA ASN A 99 -11.45 -6.05 -5.72
C ASN A 99 -11.71 -7.56 -5.61
N ASN A 100 -11.67 -8.26 -6.75
CA ASN A 100 -11.96 -9.68 -6.81
C ASN A 100 -10.94 -10.51 -6.02
N LYS A 101 -9.64 -10.18 -6.14
CA LYS A 101 -8.58 -10.89 -5.41
C LYS A 101 -8.65 -10.65 -3.90
N PHE A 102 -8.88 -9.43 -3.47
CA PHE A 102 -9.02 -9.15 -2.04
C PHE A 102 -10.24 -9.82 -1.43
N GLU A 103 -11.37 -9.86 -2.16
CA GLU A 103 -12.57 -10.58 -1.74
C GLU A 103 -12.35 -12.10 -1.71
N GLU A 104 -11.66 -12.66 -2.71
CA GLU A 104 -11.27 -14.07 -2.75
C GLU A 104 -10.41 -14.42 -1.54
N TRP A 105 -9.34 -13.67 -1.29
CA TRP A 105 -8.41 -13.93 -0.19
C TRP A 105 -9.05 -13.79 1.19
N LYS A 106 -9.98 -12.84 1.35
CA LYS A 106 -10.76 -12.71 2.60
C LYS A 106 -11.68 -13.91 2.84
N ARG A 107 -12.29 -14.46 1.80
CA ARG A 107 -13.13 -15.66 1.93
C ARG A 107 -12.33 -16.92 2.23
N GLU A 108 -11.11 -17.00 1.70
CA GLU A 108 -10.24 -18.17 1.89
C GLU A 108 -9.44 -18.12 3.21
N ASN A 109 -9.35 -16.94 3.82
CA ASN A 109 -8.54 -16.73 5.02
C ASN A 109 -9.34 -15.96 6.07
N ASP A 110 -9.88 -16.69 7.04
CA ASP A 110 -10.62 -16.09 8.15
C ASP A 110 -9.75 -15.05 8.88
N ASN A 111 -10.35 -13.86 9.11
CA ASN A 111 -9.69 -12.75 9.82
C ASN A 111 -8.40 -12.24 9.15
N LEU A 112 -8.29 -12.31 7.83
CA LEU A 112 -7.16 -11.75 7.08
C LEU A 112 -6.95 -10.27 7.43
N THR A 113 -5.74 -9.93 7.85
CA THR A 113 -5.34 -8.55 8.16
C THR A 113 -4.55 -7.96 7.00
N PHE A 114 -4.95 -6.79 6.52
CA PHE A 114 -4.27 -6.05 5.46
C PHE A 114 -3.24 -5.10 6.06
N ILE A 115 -1.97 -5.26 5.70
CA ILE A 115 -0.84 -4.53 6.29
C ILE A 115 -0.07 -3.81 5.20
N GLY A 116 0.35 -2.58 5.51
CA GLY A 116 1.28 -1.84 4.66
C GLY A 116 1.95 -0.70 5.43
N HIS A 117 2.75 0.09 4.75
CA HIS A 117 3.49 1.19 5.35
C HIS A 117 2.86 2.52 4.99
N ASN A 118 2.30 3.22 5.98
CA ASN A 118 1.52 4.46 5.78
C ASN A 118 0.19 4.26 5.04
N ILE A 119 -0.32 3.04 4.99
CA ILE A 119 -1.52 2.71 4.21
C ILE A 119 -2.77 3.43 4.68
N VAL A 120 -2.85 3.78 5.96
CA VAL A 120 -4.02 4.48 6.52
C VAL A 120 -4.15 5.89 5.94
N ASN A 121 -3.03 6.56 5.66
CA ASN A 121 -3.04 7.94 5.17
C ASN A 121 -2.86 8.04 3.66
N PHE A 122 -2.44 6.99 2.98
CA PHE A 122 -2.17 7.04 1.55
C PHE A 122 -2.86 5.91 0.77
N ASP A 123 -2.39 4.68 0.85
CA ASP A 123 -2.83 3.60 -0.03
C ASP A 123 -4.31 3.25 0.13
N SER A 124 -4.81 3.16 1.38
CA SER A 124 -6.21 2.84 1.62
C SER A 124 -7.17 3.91 1.10
N PRO A 125 -6.97 5.22 1.35
CA PRO A 125 -7.80 6.25 0.75
C PRO A 125 -7.77 6.26 -0.78
N VAL A 126 -6.59 6.04 -1.39
CA VAL A 126 -6.46 5.98 -2.85
C VAL A 126 -7.22 4.78 -3.40
N LEU A 127 -7.05 3.60 -2.79
CA LEU A 127 -7.75 2.39 -3.21
C LEU A 127 -9.26 2.53 -3.05
N GLU A 128 -9.73 2.98 -1.88
CA GLU A 128 -11.15 3.19 -1.60
C GLU A 128 -11.79 4.14 -2.62
N TYR A 129 -11.13 5.23 -2.94
CA TYR A 129 -11.62 6.18 -3.94
C TYR A 129 -11.71 5.55 -5.33
N ASN A 130 -10.67 4.83 -5.76
CA ASN A 130 -10.68 4.17 -7.06
C ASN A 130 -11.72 3.05 -7.13
N LEU A 131 -11.91 2.26 -6.07
CA LEU A 131 -12.97 1.26 -5.96
C LEU A 131 -14.35 1.92 -6.07
N PHE A 132 -14.60 2.95 -5.29
CA PHE A 132 -15.88 3.66 -5.28
C PHE A 132 -16.22 4.26 -6.66
N ASN A 133 -15.25 4.88 -7.33
CA ASN A 133 -15.45 5.45 -8.68
C ASN A 133 -15.72 4.38 -9.76
N ASN A 134 -15.40 3.14 -9.49
CA ASN A 134 -15.68 2.01 -10.37
C ASN A 134 -16.88 1.17 -9.87
N LEU A 135 -17.70 1.75 -8.98
CA LEU A 135 -18.92 1.15 -8.42
C LEU A 135 -18.65 -0.11 -7.56
N TYR A 136 -17.45 -0.25 -7.03
CA TYR A 136 -17.14 -1.22 -6.00
C TYR A 136 -17.23 -0.57 -4.62
N PHE A 137 -17.74 -1.32 -3.64
CA PHE A 137 -17.72 -0.85 -2.26
C PHE A 137 -16.38 -1.22 -1.63
N PRO A 138 -15.66 -0.24 -1.02
CA PRO A 138 -14.41 -0.53 -0.32
C PRO A 138 -14.67 -1.48 0.85
N TYR A 139 -14.02 -2.63 0.81
CA TYR A 139 -14.34 -3.75 1.71
C TYR A 139 -13.26 -4.02 2.77
N ILE A 140 -12.20 -3.23 2.82
CA ILE A 140 -11.19 -3.39 3.87
C ILE A 140 -11.69 -2.70 5.12
N ASP A 141 -12.23 -3.47 6.06
CA ASP A 141 -12.63 -2.95 7.37
C ASP A 141 -11.44 -2.26 8.04
N ARG A 142 -11.68 -1.11 8.64
CA ARG A 142 -10.65 -0.36 9.38
C ARG A 142 -10.00 -1.18 10.50
N LYS A 143 -10.75 -2.12 11.09
CA LYS A 143 -10.26 -3.04 12.13
C LYS A 143 -9.32 -4.12 11.59
N SER A 144 -9.38 -4.39 10.28
CA SER A 144 -8.53 -5.37 9.59
C SER A 144 -7.31 -4.73 8.93
N ARG A 145 -6.95 -3.48 9.30
CA ARG A 145 -5.80 -2.76 8.73
C ARG A 145 -4.67 -2.64 9.75
N GLY A 146 -3.46 -3.00 9.35
CA GLY A 146 -2.22 -2.75 10.07
C GLY A 146 -1.37 -1.73 9.35
N ASP A 147 -0.92 -0.67 10.03
CA ASP A 147 -0.03 0.34 9.48
C ASP A 147 1.33 0.27 10.18
N THR A 148 2.33 -0.19 9.45
CA THR A 148 3.69 -0.38 10.00
C THR A 148 4.39 0.95 10.30
N LEU A 149 4.01 2.06 9.66
CA LEU A 149 4.52 3.39 10.02
C LEU A 149 4.02 3.80 11.40
N ASN A 150 2.72 3.62 11.66
CA ASN A 150 2.12 3.95 12.96
C ASN A 150 2.66 3.03 14.06
N LEU A 151 2.84 1.75 13.76
CA LEU A 151 3.45 0.79 14.68
C LEU A 151 4.89 1.19 15.03
N SER A 152 5.70 1.50 14.03
CA SER A 152 7.11 1.91 14.22
C SER A 152 7.22 3.17 15.09
N ARG A 153 6.34 4.15 14.86
CA ARG A 153 6.27 5.38 15.68
C ARG A 153 5.87 5.09 17.13
N ALA A 154 4.88 4.22 17.32
CA ALA A 154 4.44 3.83 18.65
C ALA A 154 5.54 3.05 19.41
N MET A 155 6.23 2.12 18.76
CA MET A 155 7.35 1.39 19.34
C MET A 155 8.48 2.33 19.77
N TYR A 156 8.83 3.29 18.93
CA TYR A 156 9.84 4.30 19.23
C TYR A 156 9.42 5.21 20.38
N ALA A 157 8.16 5.66 20.42
CA ALA A 157 7.65 6.52 21.49
C ALA A 157 7.61 5.82 22.84
N LEU A 158 7.32 4.51 22.86
CA LEU A 158 7.33 3.72 24.09
C LEU A 158 8.76 3.49 24.60
N ASN A 159 9.69 3.16 23.74
CA ASN A 159 11.10 3.04 24.04
C ASN A 159 11.92 3.18 22.75
N PRO A 160 12.72 4.24 22.58
CA PRO A 160 13.55 4.45 21.38
C PRO A 160 14.51 3.30 21.05
N SER A 161 14.88 2.46 22.04
CA SER A 161 15.73 1.29 21.82
C SER A 161 15.02 0.10 21.17
N ASN A 162 13.69 0.09 21.14
CA ASN A 162 12.90 -1.01 20.57
C ASN A 162 13.00 -1.08 19.04
N ILE A 163 13.33 0.03 18.39
CA ILE A 163 13.48 0.09 16.94
C ILE A 163 14.62 1.05 16.58
N LYS A 164 15.58 0.54 15.83
CA LYS A 164 16.64 1.39 15.29
C LYS A 164 16.06 2.27 14.19
N THR A 165 16.17 3.58 14.36
CA THR A 165 15.70 4.57 13.38
C THR A 165 16.83 5.50 12.97
N PRO A 166 17.03 5.73 11.66
CA PRO A 166 17.99 6.75 11.23
C PRO A 166 17.47 8.15 11.58
N LEU A 167 18.37 9.09 11.74
CA LEU A 167 18.01 10.49 11.94
C LEU A 167 17.95 11.22 10.59
N THR A 168 16.99 12.13 10.47
CA THR A 168 16.95 13.10 9.38
C THR A 168 18.07 14.14 9.54
N ALA A 169 18.34 14.95 8.52
CA ALA A 169 19.29 16.06 8.61
C ALA A 169 18.96 17.07 9.73
N LYS A 170 17.70 17.08 10.19
CA LYS A 170 17.24 17.93 11.31
C LYS A 170 17.31 17.24 12.67
N GLY A 171 17.90 16.03 12.75
CA GLY A 171 18.01 15.25 13.98
C GLY A 171 16.74 14.52 14.41
N ASN A 172 15.68 14.55 13.63
CA ASN A 172 14.44 13.83 13.95
C ASN A 172 14.50 12.37 13.47
N PRO A 173 13.87 11.41 14.16
CA PRO A 173 13.78 10.02 13.70
C PRO A 173 13.07 9.93 12.37
N SER A 174 13.61 9.12 11.46
CA SER A 174 13.00 8.80 10.16
C SER A 174 12.40 7.42 10.17
N PHE A 175 11.12 7.33 9.82
CA PHE A 175 10.38 6.06 9.73
C PHE A 175 10.11 5.65 8.28
N ARG A 176 10.91 6.11 7.32
CA ARG A 176 10.82 5.65 5.93
C ARG A 176 11.18 4.17 5.84
N LEU A 177 10.38 3.40 5.12
CA LEU A 177 10.50 1.94 5.05
C LEU A 177 11.89 1.50 4.61
N GLU A 178 12.42 2.09 3.53
CA GLU A 178 13.76 1.77 3.01
C GLU A 178 14.84 1.99 4.07
N LYS A 179 14.74 3.13 4.79
CA LYS A 179 15.73 3.48 5.83
C LYS A 179 15.64 2.59 7.05
N LEU A 180 14.44 2.16 7.42
CA LEU A 180 14.25 1.18 8.49
C LEU A 180 14.80 -0.18 8.08
N ALA A 181 14.57 -0.61 6.84
CA ALA A 181 15.07 -1.86 6.31
C ALA A 181 16.61 -1.88 6.25
N GLU A 182 17.23 -0.83 5.67
CA GLU A 182 18.70 -0.68 5.62
C GLU A 182 19.32 -0.80 7.02
N LEU A 183 18.78 -0.05 7.99
CA LEU A 183 19.34 0.01 9.33
C LEU A 183 19.19 -1.32 10.13
N ASN A 184 18.19 -2.10 9.78
CA ASN A 184 17.92 -3.40 10.39
C ASN A 184 18.47 -4.58 9.55
N ASN A 185 19.34 -4.30 8.56
CA ASN A 185 19.95 -5.29 7.66
C ASN A 185 18.94 -6.18 6.93
N LEU A 186 17.80 -5.61 6.58
CA LEU A 186 16.80 -6.27 5.77
C LEU A 186 17.07 -5.99 4.28
N PRO A 187 16.87 -6.96 3.38
CA PRO A 187 17.03 -6.72 1.94
C PRO A 187 16.06 -5.66 1.46
N VAL A 188 16.57 -4.65 0.76
CA VAL A 188 15.81 -3.50 0.25
C VAL A 188 15.38 -3.73 -1.22
N GLU A 189 15.65 -4.90 -1.78
CA GLU A 189 15.46 -5.21 -3.20
C GLU A 189 14.00 -5.09 -3.69
N PHE A 190 13.04 -4.94 -2.78
CA PHE A 190 11.61 -4.91 -3.08
C PHE A 190 10.91 -3.61 -2.66
N ALA A 191 11.65 -2.55 -2.35
CA ALA A 191 11.07 -1.28 -1.92
C ALA A 191 10.75 -0.32 -3.09
N HIS A 192 10.64 -0.84 -4.32
CA HIS A 192 10.26 -0.07 -5.51
C HIS A 192 9.46 -0.91 -6.50
#